data_92788d3f710256b0e3f3d7afb2b1e304
#
_entry.id   92788d3f710256b0e3f3d7afb2b1e304
#
_cell.length_a   1.000
_cell.length_b   1.000
_cell.length_c   1.000
_cell.angle_alpha   90.00
_cell.angle_beta   90.00
_cell.angle_gamma   90.00
#
_symmetry.space_group_name_H-M   'P 1'
#
loop_
_entity.id
_entity.type
_entity.pdbx_description
1 polymer ?
#
loop_
_entity_poly.entity_id
_entity_poly.type
_entity_poly.pdbx_seq_one_letter_code
_entity_poly.pdbx_strand_id
1 'polypeptide(L)'
;MVASRQIDYISPEDYLKGEQQSLIKHEYVDGEVYAMAGASDAHETIGVNIPILLIPHMRKQGCRGYGANMKTHVAQRNTYYYADFIVTCDPRDRETDYFKAHPKLVVEILSPSTEAYDFPLETLRDTGKKFETYRELDSLEEYVLISQDRVLVEIFRRNAQNRWELYTFQGKDELELASIDFRCPVTALYEDVIFPPPAPEPPGSNLQTP
;
A
#
# COMPACT_ATOMS: atom_id res chain seq x y z
N MET A 1 -17.77 34.90 7.86
CA MET A 1 -18.03 34.25 6.57
C MET A 1 -16.77 33.46 6.22
N VAL A 2 -16.81 32.13 6.32
CA VAL A 2 -15.70 31.26 5.89
C VAL A 2 -15.90 31.08 4.39
N ALA A 3 -14.98 31.61 3.59
CA ALA A 3 -14.98 31.36 2.16
C ALA A 3 -14.76 29.85 1.95
N SER A 4 -15.76 29.15 1.44
CA SER A 4 -15.59 27.77 0.94
C SER A 4 -14.60 27.85 -0.23
N ARG A 5 -13.42 27.22 -0.11
CA ARG A 5 -12.57 26.97 -1.25
C ARG A 5 -13.39 26.09 -2.20
N GLN A 6 -13.81 26.64 -3.32
CA GLN A 6 -14.34 25.88 -4.41
C GLN A 6 -13.14 25.13 -5.00
N ILE A 7 -13.02 23.84 -4.69
CA ILE A 7 -12.04 22.95 -5.31
C ILE A 7 -12.63 22.66 -6.68
N ASP A 8 -11.96 23.06 -7.76
CA ASP A 8 -12.39 22.76 -9.12
C ASP A 8 -12.24 21.25 -9.32
N TYR A 9 -13.34 20.57 -9.63
CA TYR A 9 -13.37 19.14 -9.91
C TYR A 9 -12.53 18.86 -11.16
N ILE A 10 -11.55 17.97 -11.04
CA ILE A 10 -10.74 17.48 -12.14
C ILE A 10 -11.34 16.16 -12.64
N SER A 11 -11.59 16.05 -13.95
CA SER A 11 -12.08 14.78 -14.50
C SER A 11 -10.99 13.69 -14.48
N PRO A 12 -11.35 12.39 -14.41
CA PRO A 12 -10.36 11.31 -14.51
C PRO A 12 -9.49 11.37 -15.77
N GLU A 13 -10.10 11.79 -16.89
CA GLU A 13 -9.41 11.94 -18.18
C GLU A 13 -8.37 13.07 -18.12
N ASP A 14 -8.72 14.22 -17.56
CA ASP A 14 -7.81 15.36 -17.40
C ASP A 14 -6.70 15.02 -16.41
N TYR A 15 -7.01 14.31 -15.31
CA TYR A 15 -6.01 13.81 -14.38
C TYR A 15 -5.01 12.88 -15.08
N LEU A 16 -5.48 11.83 -15.77
CA LEU A 16 -4.60 10.87 -16.45
C LEU A 16 -3.73 11.55 -17.50
N LYS A 17 -4.26 12.54 -18.21
CA LYS A 17 -3.54 13.33 -19.21
C LYS A 17 -2.49 14.26 -18.59
N GLY A 18 -2.86 14.93 -17.50
CA GLY A 18 -1.95 15.79 -16.74
C GLY A 18 -0.83 15.00 -16.08
N GLU A 19 -1.15 13.84 -15.51
CA GLU A 19 -0.19 12.99 -14.82
C GLU A 19 0.91 12.42 -15.74
N GLN A 20 0.60 12.21 -17.05
CA GLN A 20 1.62 11.80 -18.03
C GLN A 20 2.66 12.88 -18.31
N GLN A 21 2.37 14.14 -18.00
CA GLN A 21 3.25 15.27 -18.23
C GLN A 21 3.84 15.82 -16.91
N SER A 22 3.36 15.34 -15.78
CA SER A 22 3.78 15.82 -14.47
C SER A 22 5.18 15.31 -14.10
N LEU A 23 5.98 16.17 -13.48
CA LEU A 23 7.30 15.84 -12.93
C LEU A 23 7.21 15.15 -11.56
N ILE A 24 6.06 15.25 -10.89
CA ILE A 24 5.78 14.62 -9.60
C ILE A 24 4.51 13.76 -9.71
N LYS A 25 4.44 12.69 -8.94
CA LYS A 25 3.27 11.81 -8.90
C LYS A 25 2.16 12.40 -8.05
N HIS A 26 0.93 12.18 -8.47
CA HIS A 26 -0.27 12.56 -7.71
C HIS A 26 -1.25 11.39 -7.64
N GLU A 27 -1.81 11.17 -6.47
CA GLU A 27 -3.01 10.34 -6.32
C GLU A 27 -4.26 11.15 -6.66
N TYR A 28 -5.31 10.48 -7.13
CA TYR A 28 -6.57 11.09 -7.49
C TYR A 28 -7.71 10.43 -6.72
N VAL A 29 -8.53 11.25 -6.08
CA VAL A 29 -9.68 10.80 -5.28
C VAL A 29 -10.88 11.66 -5.61
N ASP A 30 -11.81 11.11 -6.38
CA ASP A 30 -13.12 11.71 -6.72
C ASP A 30 -13.08 13.20 -7.10
N GLY A 31 -12.17 13.56 -8.00
CA GLY A 31 -12.03 14.94 -8.52
C GLY A 31 -10.93 15.75 -7.86
N GLU A 32 -10.32 15.26 -6.80
CA GLU A 32 -9.22 15.91 -6.10
C GLU A 32 -7.87 15.23 -6.38
N VAL A 33 -6.81 16.01 -6.44
CA VAL A 33 -5.44 15.57 -6.78
C VAL A 33 -4.50 15.86 -5.62
N TYR A 34 -3.74 14.84 -5.19
CA TYR A 34 -2.86 14.89 -4.03
C TYR A 34 -1.43 14.55 -4.43
N ALA A 35 -0.51 15.49 -4.24
CA ALA A 35 0.91 15.24 -4.52
C ALA A 35 1.50 14.20 -3.57
N MET A 36 2.28 13.26 -4.11
CA MET A 36 2.97 12.26 -3.32
C MET A 36 4.30 12.80 -2.77
N ALA A 37 4.62 12.43 -1.54
CA ALA A 37 5.91 12.71 -0.93
C ALA A 37 6.99 11.73 -1.42
N GLY A 38 8.26 12.06 -1.15
CA GLY A 38 9.38 11.11 -1.33
C GLY A 38 9.38 10.03 -0.24
N ALA A 39 10.15 8.96 -0.46
CA ALA A 39 10.29 7.82 0.43
C ALA A 39 11.59 7.87 1.25
N SER A 40 11.65 7.15 2.37
CA SER A 40 12.85 6.93 3.16
C SER A 40 13.72 5.81 2.56
N ASP A 41 14.97 5.71 3.02
CA ASP A 41 15.86 4.60 2.65
C ASP A 41 15.25 3.23 2.98
N ALA A 42 14.71 3.06 4.20
CA ALA A 42 14.07 1.81 4.61
C ALA A 42 12.87 1.46 3.72
N HIS A 43 12.03 2.44 3.39
CA HIS A 43 10.89 2.25 2.49
C HIS A 43 11.34 1.79 1.10
N GLU A 44 12.33 2.46 0.50
CA GLU A 44 12.85 2.08 -0.82
C GLU A 44 13.54 0.71 -0.81
N THR A 45 14.31 0.37 0.26
CA THR A 45 14.94 -0.94 0.39
C THR A 45 13.89 -2.06 0.43
N ILE A 46 12.83 -1.92 1.24
CA ILE A 46 11.71 -2.85 1.25
C ILE A 46 11.04 -2.89 -0.12
N GLY A 47 10.82 -1.72 -0.74
CA GLY A 47 10.23 -1.58 -2.07
C GLY A 47 11.00 -2.32 -3.17
N VAL A 48 12.33 -2.46 -3.03
CA VAL A 48 13.20 -3.26 -3.92
C VAL A 48 13.14 -4.75 -3.58
N ASN A 49 13.11 -5.12 -2.30
CA ASN A 49 13.07 -6.53 -1.87
C ASN A 49 11.79 -7.24 -2.33
N ILE A 50 10.64 -6.56 -2.28
CA ILE A 50 9.34 -7.11 -2.70
C ILE A 50 9.40 -7.68 -4.13
N PRO A 51 9.73 -6.92 -5.18
CA PRO A 51 9.78 -7.46 -6.53
C PRO A 51 10.87 -8.51 -6.72
N ILE A 52 12.01 -8.44 -6.04
CA ILE A 52 13.06 -9.46 -6.10
C ILE A 52 12.51 -10.82 -5.64
N LEU A 53 11.76 -10.85 -4.54
CA LEU A 53 11.17 -12.05 -3.99
C LEU A 53 9.99 -12.56 -4.83
N LEU A 54 9.07 -11.67 -5.22
CA LEU A 54 7.79 -12.08 -5.80
C LEU A 54 7.82 -12.32 -7.31
N ILE A 55 8.58 -11.51 -8.08
CA ILE A 55 8.54 -11.57 -9.56
C ILE A 55 8.94 -12.94 -10.11
N PRO A 56 10.01 -13.63 -9.64
CA PRO A 56 10.37 -14.95 -10.18
C PRO A 56 9.27 -16.00 -9.97
N HIS A 57 8.53 -15.89 -8.85
CA HIS A 57 7.46 -16.81 -8.49
C HIS A 57 6.17 -16.54 -9.31
N MET A 58 5.67 -15.31 -9.29
CA MET A 58 4.42 -14.96 -9.93
C MET A 58 4.44 -15.08 -11.46
N ARG A 59 5.61 -14.89 -12.11
CA ARG A 59 5.75 -15.10 -13.55
C ARG A 59 5.44 -16.53 -13.97
N LYS A 60 5.75 -17.53 -13.13
CA LYS A 60 5.44 -18.95 -13.39
C LYS A 60 3.94 -19.20 -13.39
N GLN A 61 3.17 -18.37 -12.71
CA GLN A 61 1.71 -18.43 -12.64
C GLN A 61 1.01 -17.56 -13.71
N GLY A 62 1.78 -16.90 -14.59
CA GLY A 62 1.25 -16.01 -15.63
C GLY A 62 0.81 -14.63 -15.09
N CYS A 63 1.11 -14.33 -13.84
CA CYS A 63 0.82 -13.04 -13.20
C CYS A 63 1.91 -12.00 -13.51
N ARG A 64 1.57 -10.71 -13.32
CA ARG A 64 2.49 -9.59 -13.47
C ARG A 64 2.52 -8.75 -12.20
N GLY A 65 3.71 -8.25 -11.82
CA GLY A 65 3.89 -7.29 -10.75
C GLY A 65 4.27 -5.93 -11.29
N TYR A 66 3.80 -4.90 -10.61
CA TYR A 66 4.10 -3.51 -10.92
C TYR A 66 4.45 -2.78 -9.63
N GLY A 67 5.52 -1.99 -9.67
CA GLY A 67 5.94 -1.16 -8.54
C GLY A 67 5.22 0.20 -8.51
N ALA A 68 5.68 1.06 -7.64
CA ALA A 68 5.11 2.35 -7.24
C ALA A 68 4.91 3.40 -8.37
N ASN A 69 5.15 3.05 -9.63
CA ASN A 69 4.89 3.92 -10.79
C ASN A 69 3.63 3.51 -11.57
N MET A 70 2.96 2.44 -11.16
CA MET A 70 1.74 1.97 -11.80
C MET A 70 0.53 2.31 -10.93
N LYS A 71 -0.43 3.02 -11.51
CA LYS A 71 -1.67 3.35 -10.79
C LYS A 71 -2.56 2.12 -10.62
N THR A 72 -3.25 2.06 -9.50
CA THR A 72 -4.39 1.17 -9.28
C THR A 72 -5.67 1.98 -9.40
N HIS A 73 -6.56 1.59 -10.29
CA HIS A 73 -7.85 2.24 -10.51
C HIS A 73 -8.96 1.50 -9.76
N VAL A 74 -9.65 2.21 -8.88
CA VAL A 74 -10.86 1.73 -8.20
C VAL A 74 -12.05 2.49 -8.75
N ALA A 75 -12.69 1.91 -9.78
CA ALA A 75 -13.75 2.58 -10.54
C ALA A 75 -14.96 2.93 -9.67
N GLN A 76 -15.32 2.07 -8.70
CA GLN A 76 -16.43 2.28 -7.77
C GLN A 76 -16.29 3.52 -6.89
N ARG A 77 -15.05 3.99 -6.73
CA ARG A 77 -14.69 5.17 -5.93
C ARG A 77 -14.11 6.31 -6.75
N ASN A 78 -14.13 6.18 -8.09
CA ASN A 78 -13.52 7.17 -8.99
C ASN A 78 -12.11 7.60 -8.53
N THR A 79 -11.25 6.60 -8.23
CA THR A 79 -9.98 6.81 -7.52
C THR A 79 -8.83 6.13 -8.23
N TYR A 80 -7.67 6.80 -8.26
CA TYR A 80 -6.39 6.26 -8.72
C TYR A 80 -5.35 6.45 -7.62
N TYR A 81 -4.83 5.34 -7.11
CA TYR A 81 -3.73 5.31 -6.14
C TYR A 81 -2.45 4.75 -6.75
N TYR A 82 -1.31 5.10 -6.19
CA TYR A 82 -0.02 4.48 -6.45
C TYR A 82 0.37 3.60 -5.26
N ALA A 83 -0.03 2.34 -5.30
CA ALA A 83 0.46 1.35 -4.34
C ALA A 83 1.96 1.09 -4.55
N ASP A 84 2.69 0.74 -3.49
CA ASP A 84 4.12 0.44 -3.59
C ASP A 84 4.38 -0.80 -4.45
N PHE A 85 3.50 -1.80 -4.39
CA PHE A 85 3.53 -2.94 -5.29
C PHE A 85 2.15 -3.55 -5.48
N ILE A 86 1.85 -3.97 -6.72
CA ILE A 86 0.62 -4.70 -7.04
C ILE A 86 0.93 -5.94 -7.85
N VAL A 87 0.12 -6.98 -7.67
CA VAL A 87 0.14 -8.18 -8.50
C VAL A 87 -1.22 -8.35 -9.15
N THR A 88 -1.22 -8.54 -10.46
CA THR A 88 -2.41 -8.90 -11.22
C THR A 88 -2.19 -10.14 -12.06
N CYS A 89 -3.20 -11.01 -12.09
CA CYS A 89 -3.25 -12.20 -12.94
C CYS A 89 -4.35 -12.07 -14.01
N ASP A 90 -5.10 -10.97 -13.96
CA ASP A 90 -6.24 -10.71 -14.86
C ASP A 90 -5.75 -10.26 -16.25
N PRO A 91 -6.18 -10.92 -17.34
CA PRO A 91 -5.80 -10.51 -18.68
C PRO A 91 -6.28 -9.11 -19.07
N ARG A 92 -7.38 -8.62 -18.51
CA ARG A 92 -7.90 -7.26 -18.76
C ARG A 92 -6.91 -6.17 -18.38
N ASP A 93 -6.07 -6.40 -17.36
CA ASP A 93 -5.01 -5.47 -16.97
C ASP A 93 -3.84 -5.39 -17.97
N ARG A 94 -3.83 -6.24 -19.01
CA ARG A 94 -2.88 -6.14 -20.11
C ARG A 94 -3.29 -5.15 -21.19
N GLU A 95 -4.56 -4.74 -21.18
CA GLU A 95 -5.17 -3.83 -22.15
C GLU A 95 -5.01 -2.36 -21.76
N THR A 96 -4.56 -2.09 -20.52
CA THR A 96 -4.36 -0.74 -20.01
C THR A 96 -2.89 -0.44 -19.77
N ASP A 97 -2.39 0.72 -20.26
CA ASP A 97 -0.97 1.10 -20.16
C ASP A 97 -0.67 1.85 -18.86
N TYR A 98 -1.57 2.69 -18.38
CA TYR A 98 -1.30 3.68 -17.33
C TYR A 98 -1.90 3.35 -15.97
N PHE A 99 -2.72 2.32 -15.87
CA PHE A 99 -3.30 1.83 -14.62
C PHE A 99 -3.67 0.35 -14.70
N LYS A 100 -3.91 -0.26 -13.54
CA LYS A 100 -4.46 -1.62 -13.39
C LYS A 100 -5.71 -1.55 -12.53
N ALA A 101 -6.76 -2.27 -12.94
CA ALA A 101 -8.08 -2.21 -12.29
C ALA A 101 -8.47 -3.54 -11.61
N HIS A 102 -7.66 -4.59 -11.80
CA HIS A 102 -7.96 -5.93 -11.32
C HIS A 102 -6.78 -6.58 -10.57
N PRO A 103 -6.12 -5.84 -9.64
CA PRO A 103 -5.05 -6.43 -8.85
C PRO A 103 -5.62 -7.53 -7.95
N LYS A 104 -4.85 -8.60 -7.77
CA LYS A 104 -5.13 -9.70 -6.86
C LYS A 104 -4.52 -9.48 -5.48
N LEU A 105 -3.38 -8.79 -5.47
CA LEU A 105 -2.62 -8.41 -4.28
C LEU A 105 -2.19 -6.94 -4.41
N VAL A 106 -2.35 -6.19 -3.33
CA VAL A 106 -1.86 -4.81 -3.17
C VAL A 106 -0.96 -4.75 -1.95
N VAL A 107 0.18 -4.10 -2.07
CA VAL A 107 1.15 -3.89 -0.99
C VAL A 107 1.38 -2.41 -0.79
N GLU A 108 1.30 -1.96 0.46
CA GLU A 108 1.67 -0.61 0.91
C GLU A 108 2.75 -0.73 1.99
N ILE A 109 3.80 0.07 1.88
CA ILE A 109 4.86 0.19 2.88
C ILE A 109 4.54 1.40 3.74
N LEU A 110 4.33 1.18 5.03
CA LEU A 110 3.89 2.23 5.95
C LEU A 110 5.03 3.18 6.29
N SER A 111 4.79 4.49 6.12
CA SER A 111 5.69 5.52 6.63
C SER A 111 5.43 5.79 8.12
N PRO A 112 6.39 6.38 8.88
CA PRO A 112 6.18 6.72 10.29
C PRO A 112 4.97 7.62 10.53
N SER A 113 4.62 8.46 9.56
CA SER A 113 3.43 9.31 9.61
C SER A 113 2.12 8.54 9.43
N THR A 114 2.16 7.35 8.83
CA THR A 114 0.99 6.48 8.64
C THR A 114 0.89 5.36 9.67
N GLU A 115 1.99 5.09 10.42
CA GLU A 115 2.08 4.01 11.41
C GLU A 115 1.82 4.47 12.86
N ALA A 116 1.82 5.78 13.12
CA ALA A 116 1.72 6.32 14.47
C ALA A 116 0.38 6.01 15.14
N TYR A 117 0.38 5.04 16.01
CA TYR A 117 -0.74 4.62 16.88
C TYR A 117 -1.20 5.71 17.85
N ASP A 118 -0.41 6.79 18.03
CA ASP A 118 -0.67 7.89 19.00
C ASP A 118 -0.95 9.24 18.33
N PHE A 119 -1.13 9.30 17.01
CA PHE A 119 -1.42 10.55 16.30
C PHE A 119 -2.92 10.72 16.01
N PRO A 120 -3.39 11.98 15.82
CA PRO A 120 -4.80 12.27 15.66
C PRO A 120 -5.44 11.46 14.54
N LEU A 121 -6.72 11.14 14.73
CA LEU A 121 -7.65 10.39 13.87
C LEU A 121 -7.48 10.58 12.33
N GLU A 122 -6.72 11.56 11.89
CA GLU A 122 -6.48 11.89 10.48
C GLU A 122 -5.45 10.98 9.79
N THR A 123 -4.45 10.47 10.53
CA THR A 123 -3.40 9.61 9.96
C THR A 123 -3.84 8.14 9.87
N LEU A 124 -4.61 7.66 10.84
CA LEU A 124 -5.35 6.39 10.75
C LEU A 124 -6.40 6.42 9.63
N ARG A 125 -6.83 7.62 9.23
CA ARG A 125 -7.74 7.81 8.10
C ARG A 125 -7.12 7.47 6.76
N ASP A 126 -5.82 7.61 6.56
CA ASP A 126 -5.23 7.42 5.24
C ASP A 126 -5.08 5.93 4.89
N THR A 127 -4.48 5.12 5.75
CA THR A 127 -4.43 3.65 5.56
C THR A 127 -5.81 3.02 5.64
N GLY A 128 -6.67 3.48 6.55
CA GLY A 128 -8.06 3.05 6.66
C GLY A 128 -8.87 3.40 5.42
N LYS A 129 -8.74 4.62 4.88
CA LYS A 129 -9.40 5.07 3.65
C LYS A 129 -8.88 4.33 2.41
N LYS A 130 -7.57 4.10 2.30
CA LYS A 130 -7.00 3.30 1.20
C LYS A 130 -7.56 1.88 1.24
N PHE A 131 -7.57 1.22 2.41
CA PHE A 131 -8.16 -0.10 2.55
C PHE A 131 -9.65 -0.11 2.25
N GLU A 132 -10.44 0.86 2.77
CA GLU A 132 -11.86 1.00 2.45
C GLU A 132 -12.10 1.14 0.94
N THR A 133 -11.21 1.80 0.23
CA THR A 133 -11.28 1.98 -1.21
C THR A 133 -10.85 0.71 -1.95
N TYR A 134 -9.70 0.14 -1.61
CA TYR A 134 -9.19 -1.05 -2.29
C TYR A 134 -10.09 -2.28 -2.13
N ARG A 135 -10.76 -2.46 -0.99
CA ARG A 135 -11.66 -3.60 -0.76
C ARG A 135 -12.90 -3.62 -1.67
N GLU A 136 -13.21 -2.52 -2.38
CA GLU A 136 -14.25 -2.47 -3.40
C GLU A 136 -13.82 -3.18 -4.71
N LEU A 137 -12.53 -3.49 -4.86
CA LEU A 137 -12.04 -4.28 -5.98
C LEU A 137 -12.41 -5.76 -5.78
N ASP A 138 -13.28 -6.28 -6.65
CA ASP A 138 -13.71 -7.68 -6.60
C ASP A 138 -12.56 -8.67 -6.77
N SER A 139 -11.52 -8.26 -7.52
CA SER A 139 -10.32 -9.05 -7.79
C SER A 139 -9.35 -9.14 -6.63
N LEU A 140 -9.43 -8.21 -5.67
CA LEU A 140 -8.47 -8.13 -4.57
C LEU A 140 -8.73 -9.24 -3.55
N GLU A 141 -7.72 -10.08 -3.33
CA GLU A 141 -7.75 -11.16 -2.35
C GLU A 141 -6.92 -10.84 -1.11
N GLU A 142 -5.83 -10.07 -1.26
CA GLU A 142 -4.98 -9.66 -0.15
C GLU A 142 -4.54 -8.20 -0.26
N TYR A 143 -4.61 -7.50 0.88
CA TYR A 143 -4.05 -6.17 1.09
C TYR A 143 -2.99 -6.27 2.17
N VAL A 144 -1.74 -5.94 1.83
CA VAL A 144 -0.56 -6.15 2.65
C VAL A 144 -0.01 -4.81 3.11
N LEU A 145 0.22 -4.67 4.40
CA LEU A 145 0.86 -3.52 5.04
C LEU A 145 2.20 -3.96 5.60
N ILE A 146 3.28 -3.28 5.22
CA ILE A 146 4.64 -3.58 5.66
C ILE A 146 5.17 -2.38 6.44
N SER A 147 5.52 -2.58 7.73
CA SER A 147 6.18 -1.54 8.52
C SER A 147 7.60 -1.30 8.02
N GLN A 148 8.01 -0.03 7.89
CA GLN A 148 9.40 0.31 7.60
C GLN A 148 10.26 0.50 8.85
N ASP A 149 9.65 0.52 10.05
CA ASP A 149 10.33 0.83 11.31
C ASP A 149 10.69 -0.43 12.12
N ARG A 150 10.09 -1.57 11.77
CA ARG A 150 10.29 -2.87 12.44
C ARG A 150 9.87 -4.03 11.56
N VAL A 151 10.31 -5.23 11.89
CA VAL A 151 9.88 -6.45 11.20
C VAL A 151 8.44 -6.76 11.61
N LEU A 152 7.49 -6.23 10.83
CA LEU A 152 6.05 -6.41 11.01
C LEU A 152 5.36 -6.32 9.65
N VAL A 153 4.57 -7.34 9.33
CA VAL A 153 3.69 -7.38 8.16
C VAL A 153 2.29 -7.73 8.60
N GLU A 154 1.32 -6.94 8.17
CA GLU A 154 -0.11 -7.18 8.39
C GLU A 154 -0.79 -7.44 7.06
N ILE A 155 -1.62 -8.47 7.00
CA ILE A 155 -2.32 -8.87 5.78
C ILE A 155 -3.80 -8.93 6.07
N PHE A 156 -4.58 -8.10 5.37
CA PHE A 156 -6.01 -8.29 5.28
C PHE A 156 -6.28 -9.25 4.11
N ARG A 157 -6.75 -10.45 4.42
CA ARG A 157 -7.06 -11.52 3.46
C ARG A 157 -8.56 -11.70 3.34
N ARG A 158 -9.06 -11.77 2.12
CA ARG A 158 -10.47 -12.05 1.85
C ARG A 158 -10.71 -13.55 1.90
N ASN A 159 -11.63 -13.99 2.77
CA ASN A 159 -11.98 -15.40 2.90
C ASN A 159 -13.11 -15.82 1.93
N ALA A 160 -13.42 -17.13 1.91
CA ALA A 160 -14.45 -17.70 1.03
C ALA A 160 -15.86 -17.14 1.28
N GLN A 161 -16.12 -16.52 2.43
CA GLN A 161 -17.37 -15.83 2.77
C GLN A 161 -17.35 -14.34 2.44
N ASN A 162 -16.36 -13.90 1.66
CA ASN A 162 -16.14 -12.51 1.28
C ASN A 162 -15.93 -11.56 2.49
N ARG A 163 -15.30 -12.06 3.57
CA ARG A 163 -14.92 -11.29 4.75
C ARG A 163 -13.42 -11.09 4.79
N TRP A 164 -12.99 -9.97 5.36
CA TRP A 164 -11.58 -9.67 5.53
C TRP A 164 -11.11 -10.12 6.92
N GLU A 165 -10.04 -10.91 6.94
CA GLU A 165 -9.38 -11.43 8.13
C GLU A 165 -7.98 -10.85 8.22
N LEU A 166 -7.57 -10.41 9.42
CA LEU A 166 -6.24 -9.87 9.67
C LEU A 166 -5.29 -10.97 10.11
N TYR A 167 -4.16 -11.06 9.43
CA TYR A 167 -3.02 -11.91 9.77
C TYR A 167 -1.82 -11.02 10.06
N THR A 168 -1.05 -11.34 11.11
CA THR A 168 0.14 -10.59 11.50
C THR A 168 1.36 -11.51 11.50
N PHE A 169 2.45 -11.05 10.88
CA PHE A 169 3.73 -11.76 10.77
C PHE A 169 4.85 -10.87 11.30
N GLN A 170 5.69 -11.45 12.18
CA GLN A 170 6.79 -10.70 12.81
C GLN A 170 7.96 -11.62 13.20
N GLY A 171 9.11 -11.04 13.47
CA GLY A 171 10.26 -11.77 13.97
C GLY A 171 10.73 -12.87 13.03
N LYS A 172 10.48 -14.14 13.38
CA LYS A 172 10.90 -15.34 12.62
C LYS A 172 9.74 -16.05 11.93
N ASP A 173 8.58 -15.42 11.81
CA ASP A 173 7.43 -16.03 11.18
C ASP A 173 7.71 -16.32 9.70
N GLU A 174 7.04 -17.34 9.17
CA GLU A 174 6.96 -17.58 7.74
C GLU A 174 5.79 -16.78 7.17
N LEU A 175 6.09 -15.77 6.37
CA LEU A 175 5.11 -14.98 5.64
C LEU A 175 4.43 -15.86 4.59
N GLU A 176 3.11 -15.82 4.54
CA GLU A 176 2.31 -16.46 3.52
C GLU A 176 1.45 -15.44 2.77
N LEU A 177 1.66 -15.33 1.45
CA LEU A 177 0.80 -14.62 0.52
C LEU A 177 -0.05 -15.65 -0.23
N ALA A 178 -1.20 -16.01 0.36
CA ALA A 178 -2.04 -17.10 -0.13
C ALA A 178 -2.63 -16.83 -1.51
N SER A 179 -2.92 -15.55 -1.83
CA SER A 179 -3.46 -15.14 -3.13
C SER A 179 -2.56 -15.53 -4.31
N ILE A 180 -1.27 -15.63 -4.09
CA ILE A 180 -0.29 -15.99 -5.11
C ILE A 180 0.51 -17.26 -4.76
N ASP A 181 0.07 -18.03 -3.76
CA ASP A 181 0.74 -19.26 -3.28
C ASP A 181 2.25 -19.07 -3.02
N PHE A 182 2.61 -18.00 -2.31
CA PHE A 182 3.99 -17.63 -2.03
C PHE A 182 4.28 -17.68 -0.54
N ARG A 183 5.46 -18.20 -0.18
CA ARG A 183 5.96 -18.22 1.22
C ARG A 183 7.43 -17.84 1.28
N CYS A 184 7.80 -17.12 2.33
CA CYS A 184 9.20 -16.83 2.66
C CYS A 184 9.32 -16.47 4.16
N PRO A 185 10.52 -16.51 4.75
CA PRO A 185 10.73 -15.86 6.04
C PRO A 185 10.35 -14.38 5.95
N VAL A 186 9.59 -13.86 6.92
CA VAL A 186 9.18 -12.44 6.91
C VAL A 186 10.40 -11.51 6.85
N THR A 187 11.53 -11.92 7.45
CA THR A 187 12.80 -11.18 7.42
C THR A 187 13.39 -11.00 6.03
N ALA A 188 13.02 -11.82 5.04
CA ALA A 188 13.50 -11.67 3.68
C ALA A 188 13.03 -10.36 3.02
N LEU A 189 11.88 -9.81 3.44
CA LEU A 189 11.41 -8.49 3.00
C LEU A 189 12.30 -7.34 3.53
N TYR A 190 13.03 -7.59 4.60
CA TYR A 190 13.82 -6.61 5.33
C TYR A 190 15.34 -6.81 5.17
N GLU A 191 15.76 -7.56 4.14
CA GLU A 191 17.18 -7.70 3.83
C GLU A 191 17.80 -6.33 3.56
N ASP A 192 18.94 -6.03 4.18
CA ASP A 192 19.65 -4.75 4.13
C ASP A 192 18.89 -3.51 4.64
N VAL A 193 17.72 -3.69 5.28
CA VAL A 193 16.99 -2.57 5.88
C VAL A 193 17.65 -2.11 7.16
N ILE A 194 17.97 -0.81 7.24
CA ILE A 194 18.45 -0.16 8.46
C ILE A 194 17.25 0.50 9.15
N PHE A 195 16.82 -0.09 10.26
CA PHE A 195 15.72 0.46 11.03
C PHE A 195 16.12 1.75 11.76
N PRO A 196 15.21 2.75 11.85
CA PRO A 196 15.45 3.92 12.66
C PRO A 196 15.62 3.54 14.15
N PRO A 197 16.36 4.30 14.94
CA PRO A 197 16.40 4.08 16.39
C PRO A 197 14.98 4.20 16.98
N PRO A 198 14.65 3.39 18.01
CA PRO A 198 13.34 3.50 18.66
C PRO A 198 13.11 4.93 19.15
N ALA A 199 11.90 5.44 19.00
CA ALA A 199 11.54 6.76 19.50
C ALA A 199 11.86 6.85 21.01
N PRO A 200 12.39 7.99 21.51
CA PRO A 200 12.63 8.15 22.93
C PRO A 200 11.33 7.98 23.71
N GLU A 201 11.37 7.19 24.79
CA GLU A 201 10.20 7.00 25.65
C GLU A 201 9.66 8.36 26.12
N PRO A 202 8.34 8.58 26.13
CA PRO A 202 7.78 9.81 26.62
C PRO A 202 8.21 10.03 28.08
N PRO A 203 8.64 11.25 28.47
CA PRO A 203 9.06 11.53 29.83
C PRO A 203 7.89 11.29 30.78
N GLY A 204 7.94 10.23 31.60
CA GLY A 204 6.96 9.97 32.67
C GLY A 204 6.41 8.54 32.77
N SER A 205 6.89 7.54 32.02
CA SER A 205 6.38 6.16 32.11
C SER A 205 6.92 5.33 33.30
N ASN A 206 7.66 5.93 34.25
CA ASN A 206 8.02 5.28 35.50
C ASN A 206 6.83 5.28 36.49
N LEU A 207 5.79 4.53 36.20
CA LEU A 207 4.87 4.06 37.22
C LEU A 207 5.57 2.96 38.02
N GLN A 208 6.26 3.36 39.09
CA GLN A 208 6.66 2.43 40.13
C GLN A 208 5.36 1.81 40.70
N THR A 209 5.17 0.55 40.41
CA THR A 209 4.19 -0.28 41.14
C THR A 209 4.68 -0.48 42.58
N PRO A 210 3.82 -0.30 43.57
CA PRO A 210 4.15 -0.50 45.00
C PRO A 210 4.35 -1.98 45.37
#